data_d9ae0ec7a2fdaeabf401e3b18554da9b
#
_entry.id   d9ae0ec7a2fdaeabf401e3b18554da9b
#
_cell.length_a   1.000
_cell.length_b   1.000
_cell.length_c   1.000
_cell.angle_alpha   90.00
_cell.angle_beta   90.00
_cell.angle_gamma   90.00
#
_symmetry.space_group_name_H-M   'P 1'
#
loop_
_entity.id
_entity.type
_entity.pdbx_description
1 polymer ?
#
loop_
_entity_poly.entity_id
_entity_poly.type
_entity_poly.pdbx_seq_one_letter_code
_entity_poly.pdbx_strand_id
1 'polypeptide(L)'
;MAVPAKHKERAPASAKCAIITISDSRTSDTDDSGKLIRELLLRAGHSVLFSAIVKDEAKQILDAVEQASWTCDTVVTNGGTGLAKRDVTIPTLAPTFERTIPGFGELFRSLSYQTIGSAAMLSGAAAGVYHGRLVFCLPGSPDACRLAMEKLILPELGHALGVMGR
;
A
#
# COMPACT_ATOMS: atom_id res chain seq x y z
N MET A 1 -4.37 -6.47 -24.40
CA MET A 1 -2.98 -6.37 -24.91
C MET A 1 -2.05 -6.98 -23.88
N ALA A 2 -1.26 -7.98 -24.26
CA ALA A 2 -0.26 -8.54 -23.37
C ALA A 2 0.81 -7.48 -23.08
N VAL A 3 1.13 -7.26 -21.80
CA VAL A 3 2.28 -6.43 -21.39
C VAL A 3 3.51 -7.05 -22.04
N PRO A 4 4.31 -6.30 -22.82
CA PRO A 4 5.46 -6.88 -23.49
C PRO A 4 6.39 -7.55 -22.47
N ALA A 5 6.74 -8.81 -22.69
CA ALA A 5 7.59 -9.61 -21.81
C ALA A 5 8.93 -8.92 -21.46
N LYS A 6 9.43 -8.05 -22.34
CA LYS A 6 10.66 -7.26 -22.15
C LYS A 6 10.65 -6.32 -20.93
N HIS A 7 9.49 -5.88 -20.45
CA HIS A 7 9.42 -5.03 -19.25
C HIS A 7 9.52 -5.83 -17.94
N LYS A 8 9.15 -7.11 -17.96
CA LYS A 8 9.28 -8.00 -16.80
C LYS A 8 10.73 -8.49 -16.59
N GLU A 9 11.57 -8.51 -17.63
CA GLU A 9 12.97 -8.94 -17.54
C GLU A 9 13.87 -7.98 -16.73
N ARG A 10 13.45 -6.72 -16.56
CA ARG A 10 14.18 -5.71 -15.76
C ARG A 10 13.59 -5.50 -14.37
N ALA A 11 12.60 -6.29 -14.00
CA ALA A 11 11.97 -6.19 -12.69
C ALA A 11 12.95 -6.64 -11.59
N PRO A 12 13.16 -5.88 -10.52
CA PRO A 12 13.96 -6.34 -9.40
C PRO A 12 13.31 -7.58 -8.77
N ALA A 13 14.11 -8.60 -8.49
CA ALA A 13 13.65 -9.85 -7.88
C ALA A 13 13.17 -9.64 -6.44
N SER A 14 13.63 -8.59 -5.76
CA SER A 14 13.27 -8.24 -4.39
C SER A 14 13.17 -6.73 -4.24
N ALA A 15 12.19 -6.29 -3.46
CA ALA A 15 11.99 -4.90 -3.06
C ALA A 15 12.24 -4.73 -1.57
N LYS A 16 12.74 -3.56 -1.18
CA LYS A 16 12.81 -3.12 0.22
C LYS A 16 11.49 -2.44 0.56
N CYS A 17 10.73 -3.00 1.47
CA CYS A 17 9.38 -2.58 1.79
C CYS A 17 9.29 -1.98 3.19
N ALA A 18 8.36 -1.03 3.34
CA ALA A 18 7.92 -0.49 4.60
C ALA A 18 6.44 -0.83 4.83
N ILE A 19 6.06 -1.00 6.10
CA ILE A 19 4.68 -1.19 6.53
C ILE A 19 4.35 -0.14 7.57
N ILE A 20 3.28 0.63 7.32
CA ILE A 20 2.81 1.66 8.26
C ILE A 20 1.33 1.38 8.56
N THR A 21 1.05 0.99 9.77
CA THR A 21 -0.32 0.82 10.25
C THR A 21 -0.80 2.14 10.86
N ILE A 22 -1.92 2.64 10.37
CA ILE A 22 -2.51 3.90 10.80
C ILE A 22 -3.72 3.57 11.66
N SER A 23 -3.62 3.83 12.95
CA SER A 23 -4.67 3.50 13.92
C SER A 23 -4.44 4.18 15.26
N ASP A 24 -5.51 4.71 15.84
CA ASP A 24 -5.50 5.26 17.21
C ASP A 24 -5.49 4.16 18.29
N SER A 25 -5.85 2.91 17.96
CA SER A 25 -6.09 1.84 18.95
C SER A 25 -5.23 0.59 18.78
N ARG A 26 -4.59 0.39 17.63
CA ARG A 26 -3.77 -0.80 17.39
C ARG A 26 -2.42 -0.71 18.11
N THR A 27 -1.95 -1.87 18.55
CA THR A 27 -0.61 -2.08 19.10
C THR A 27 0.09 -3.16 18.27
N SER A 28 1.38 -3.40 18.52
CA SER A 28 2.12 -4.49 17.87
C SER A 28 1.44 -5.86 18.02
N ASP A 29 0.75 -6.09 19.13
CA ASP A 29 0.08 -7.37 19.42
C ASP A 29 -1.24 -7.51 18.67
N THR A 30 -1.95 -6.39 18.44
CA THR A 30 -3.28 -6.37 17.84
C THR A 30 -3.30 -5.94 16.36
N ASP A 31 -2.14 -5.67 15.77
CA ASP A 31 -2.01 -5.27 14.36
C ASP A 31 -1.98 -6.49 13.43
N ASP A 32 -3.13 -7.13 13.27
CA ASP A 32 -3.24 -8.32 12.41
C ASP A 32 -3.01 -7.98 10.93
N SER A 33 -3.39 -6.78 10.49
CA SER A 33 -3.21 -6.34 9.10
C SER A 33 -1.73 -6.09 8.79
N GLY A 34 -1.00 -5.41 9.67
CA GLY A 34 0.44 -5.19 9.48
C GLY A 34 1.22 -6.51 9.51
N LYS A 35 0.87 -7.44 10.42
CA LYS A 35 1.46 -8.78 10.46
C LYS A 35 1.21 -9.55 9.16
N LEU A 36 -0.03 -9.52 8.65
CA LEU A 36 -0.40 -10.16 7.41
C LEU A 36 0.38 -9.60 6.21
N ILE A 37 0.46 -8.28 6.08
CA ILE A 37 1.23 -7.64 4.99
C ILE A 37 2.69 -8.06 5.06
N ARG A 38 3.28 -8.09 6.26
CA ARG A 38 4.67 -8.54 6.48
C ARG A 38 4.86 -9.97 6.00
N GLU A 39 3.99 -10.88 6.41
CA GLU A 39 4.05 -12.28 6.04
C GLU A 39 4.00 -12.46 4.52
N LEU A 40 3.08 -11.78 3.87
CA LEU A 40 2.90 -11.85 2.41
C LEU A 40 4.11 -11.30 1.65
N LEU A 41 4.68 -10.18 2.09
CA LEU A 41 5.91 -9.62 1.50
C LEU A 41 7.10 -10.57 1.62
N LEU A 42 7.33 -11.12 2.81
CA LEU A 42 8.43 -12.05 3.07
C LEU A 42 8.30 -13.33 2.26
N ARG A 43 7.08 -13.92 2.18
CA ARG A 43 6.80 -15.09 1.34
C ARG A 43 7.05 -14.85 -0.14
N ALA A 44 6.81 -13.63 -0.61
CA ALA A 44 7.07 -13.23 -1.99
C ALA A 44 8.55 -12.90 -2.28
N GLY A 45 9.44 -13.04 -1.29
CA GLY A 45 10.87 -12.79 -1.43
C GLY A 45 11.30 -11.33 -1.28
N HIS A 46 10.42 -10.47 -0.78
CA HIS A 46 10.75 -9.09 -0.47
C HIS A 46 11.30 -8.95 0.96
N SER A 47 11.97 -7.85 1.25
CA SER A 47 12.45 -7.51 2.59
C SER A 47 11.59 -6.42 3.22
N VAL A 48 11.36 -6.49 4.54
CA VAL A 48 10.65 -5.45 5.30
C VAL A 48 11.66 -4.78 6.22
N LEU A 49 12.07 -3.57 5.85
CA LEU A 49 13.12 -2.81 6.54
C LEU A 49 12.57 -1.78 7.52
N PHE A 50 11.31 -1.40 7.37
CA PHE A 50 10.65 -0.41 8.23
C PHE A 50 9.25 -0.88 8.60
N SER A 51 8.87 -0.70 9.86
CA SER A 51 7.50 -0.90 10.32
C SER A 51 7.18 0.07 11.44
N ALA A 52 6.01 0.68 11.35
CA ALA A 52 5.52 1.61 12.36
C ALA A 52 4.00 1.49 12.52
N ILE A 53 3.52 1.82 13.71
CA ILE A 53 2.11 2.10 13.98
C ILE A 53 2.04 3.57 14.36
N VAL A 54 1.24 4.33 13.64
CA VAL A 54 1.05 5.76 13.87
C VAL A 54 -0.42 6.09 14.05
N LYS A 55 -0.72 7.20 14.68
CA LYS A 55 -2.10 7.65 14.87
C LYS A 55 -2.71 8.20 13.57
N ASP A 56 -4.03 8.28 13.54
CA ASP A 56 -4.81 8.91 12.46
C ASP A 56 -4.61 10.44 12.49
N GLU A 57 -3.37 10.89 12.32
CA GLU A 57 -2.93 12.27 12.31
C GLU A 57 -2.03 12.55 11.10
N ALA A 58 -2.39 13.55 10.29
CA ALA A 58 -1.72 13.87 9.04
C ALA A 58 -0.20 13.99 9.18
N LYS A 59 0.27 14.68 10.23
CA LYS A 59 1.71 14.87 10.45
C LYS A 59 2.42 13.55 10.75
N GLN A 60 1.87 12.70 11.61
CA GLN A 60 2.48 11.41 11.95
C GLN A 60 2.54 10.48 10.74
N ILE A 61 1.49 10.49 9.90
CA ILE A 61 1.43 9.71 8.66
C ILE A 61 2.51 10.18 7.69
N LEU A 62 2.62 11.49 7.45
CA LEU A 62 3.64 12.05 6.55
C LEU A 62 5.06 11.77 7.04
N ASP A 63 5.33 12.03 8.32
CA ASP A 63 6.66 11.81 8.90
C ASP A 63 7.09 10.33 8.76
N ALA A 64 6.17 9.39 9.00
CA ALA A 64 6.45 7.97 8.88
C ALA A 64 6.71 7.54 7.43
N VAL A 65 5.92 8.04 6.46
CA VAL A 65 6.11 7.76 5.04
C VAL A 65 7.42 8.37 4.54
N GLU A 66 7.74 9.59 4.94
CA GLU A 66 9.01 10.23 4.59
C GLU A 66 10.20 9.43 5.12
N GLN A 67 10.18 9.07 6.41
CA GLN A 67 11.26 8.27 7.01
C GLN A 67 11.41 6.91 6.30
N ALA A 68 10.32 6.22 6.02
CA ALA A 68 10.34 4.95 5.29
C ALA A 68 10.93 5.10 3.88
N SER A 69 10.65 6.23 3.21
CA SER A 69 11.11 6.50 1.84
C SER A 69 12.62 6.67 1.71
N TRP A 70 13.34 6.91 2.79
CA TRP A 70 14.81 7.03 2.75
C TRP A 70 15.51 5.68 2.48
N THR A 71 14.91 4.58 2.92
CA THR A 71 15.55 3.26 2.85
C THR A 71 14.75 2.21 2.08
N CYS A 72 13.44 2.45 1.87
CA CYS A 72 12.55 1.50 1.23
C CYS A 72 12.19 1.94 -0.20
N ASP A 73 11.96 0.97 -1.07
CA ASP A 73 11.49 1.18 -2.45
C ASP A 73 9.97 1.34 -2.52
N THR A 74 9.30 0.74 -1.55
CA THR A 74 7.84 0.67 -1.48
C THR A 74 7.36 0.85 -0.05
N VAL A 75 6.30 1.63 0.11
CA VAL A 75 5.59 1.84 1.39
C VAL A 75 4.17 1.33 1.23
N VAL A 76 3.76 0.43 2.11
CA VAL A 76 2.37 -0.03 2.21
C VAL A 76 1.79 0.50 3.51
N THR A 77 0.80 1.39 3.41
CA THR A 77 0.04 1.85 4.57
C THR A 77 -1.28 1.09 4.67
N ASN A 78 -1.77 0.86 5.87
CA ASN A 78 -3.08 0.27 6.11
C ASN A 78 -3.80 1.00 7.24
N GLY A 79 -5.10 1.27 7.05
CA GLY A 79 -5.93 2.02 7.98
C GLY A 79 -6.15 3.48 7.59
N GLY A 80 -7.16 4.11 8.19
CA GLY A 80 -7.49 5.52 8.02
C GLY A 80 -7.94 5.91 6.61
N THR A 81 -8.53 4.99 5.84
CA THR A 81 -8.92 5.24 4.44
C THR A 81 -10.44 5.32 4.21
N GLY A 82 -11.25 5.24 5.25
CA GLY A 82 -12.71 5.32 5.17
C GLY A 82 -13.25 6.74 5.05
N LEU A 83 -14.51 6.93 5.45
CA LEU A 83 -15.25 8.20 5.34
C LEU A 83 -15.41 8.93 6.68
N ALA A 84 -14.89 8.36 7.78
CA ALA A 84 -14.94 9.05 9.07
C ALA A 84 -14.03 10.28 9.06
N LYS A 85 -14.34 11.26 9.91
CA LYS A 85 -13.51 12.48 10.01
C LYS A 85 -12.06 12.18 10.42
N ARG A 86 -11.86 11.05 11.09
CA ARG A 86 -10.52 10.57 11.50
C ARG A 86 -9.79 9.82 10.39
N ASP A 87 -10.47 9.42 9.32
CA ASP A 87 -9.86 8.73 8.19
C ASP A 87 -9.13 9.74 7.29
N VAL A 88 -7.89 10.04 7.63
CA VAL A 88 -7.10 11.10 6.99
C VAL A 88 -5.96 10.58 6.12
N THR A 89 -5.78 9.27 5.98
CA THR A 89 -4.65 8.68 5.23
C THR A 89 -4.62 9.15 3.77
N ILE A 90 -5.68 8.91 3.01
CA ILE A 90 -5.73 9.30 1.59
C ILE A 90 -5.74 10.82 1.41
N PRO A 91 -6.57 11.61 2.14
CA PRO A 91 -6.50 13.07 2.06
C PRO A 91 -5.11 13.66 2.37
N THR A 92 -4.33 12.99 3.22
CA THR A 92 -2.97 13.41 3.58
C THR A 92 -1.95 13.04 2.50
N LEU A 93 -1.97 11.79 2.03
CA LEU A 93 -0.92 11.26 1.14
C LEU A 93 -1.16 11.53 -0.34
N ALA A 94 -2.40 11.39 -0.83
CA ALA A 94 -2.67 11.54 -2.25
C ALA A 94 -2.25 12.90 -2.85
N PRO A 95 -2.42 14.04 -2.17
CA PRO A 95 -1.95 15.33 -2.67
C PRO A 95 -0.42 15.45 -2.76
N THR A 96 0.34 14.59 -2.10
CA THR A 96 1.81 14.58 -2.12
C THR A 96 2.39 13.70 -3.22
N PHE A 97 1.56 12.92 -3.91
CA PHE A 97 2.03 12.04 -4.97
C PHE A 97 2.48 12.83 -6.20
N GLU A 98 3.70 12.61 -6.64
CA GLU A 98 4.24 13.11 -7.91
C GLU A 98 3.47 12.56 -9.11
N ARG A 99 3.01 11.32 -8.99
CA ARG A 99 2.16 10.60 -9.94
C ARG A 99 1.20 9.71 -9.18
N THR A 100 -0.05 9.68 -9.61
CA THR A 100 -1.07 8.77 -9.08
C THR A 100 -1.15 7.49 -9.92
N ILE A 101 -1.59 6.41 -9.30
CA ILE A 101 -1.89 5.14 -9.98
C ILE A 101 -3.41 4.90 -9.82
N PRO A 102 -4.26 5.56 -10.62
CA PRO A 102 -5.71 5.52 -10.43
C PRO A 102 -6.27 4.11 -10.61
N GLY A 103 -5.70 3.32 -11.53
CA GLY A 103 -6.09 1.92 -11.76
C GLY A 103 -5.98 1.03 -10.52
N PHE A 104 -5.12 1.36 -9.54
CA PHE A 104 -5.03 0.60 -8.31
C PHE A 104 -6.35 0.66 -7.51
N GLY A 105 -6.87 1.85 -7.23
CA GLY A 105 -8.13 2.00 -6.50
C GLY A 105 -9.34 1.48 -7.29
N GLU A 106 -9.34 1.64 -8.62
CA GLU A 106 -10.40 1.12 -9.50
C GLU A 106 -10.45 -0.41 -9.44
N LEU A 107 -9.33 -1.09 -9.65
CA LEU A 107 -9.24 -2.55 -9.59
C LEU A 107 -9.52 -3.08 -8.18
N PHE A 108 -9.00 -2.41 -7.14
CA PHE A 108 -9.28 -2.80 -5.76
C PHE A 108 -10.79 -2.80 -5.46
N ARG A 109 -11.51 -1.73 -5.81
CA ARG A 109 -12.96 -1.66 -5.61
C ARG A 109 -13.71 -2.65 -6.49
N SER A 110 -13.29 -2.88 -7.73
CA SER A 110 -13.88 -3.88 -8.62
C SER A 110 -13.78 -5.30 -8.04
N LEU A 111 -12.61 -5.66 -7.52
CA LEU A 111 -12.41 -6.95 -6.86
C LEU A 111 -13.18 -7.06 -5.55
N SER A 112 -13.19 -5.99 -4.74
CA SER A 112 -13.95 -5.94 -3.50
C SER A 112 -15.45 -6.10 -3.72
N TYR A 113 -15.98 -5.55 -4.83
CA TYR A 113 -17.40 -5.67 -5.18
C TYR A 113 -17.85 -7.13 -5.30
N GLN A 114 -16.99 -8.02 -5.77
CA GLN A 114 -17.29 -9.44 -5.91
C GLN A 114 -17.54 -10.14 -4.56
N THR A 115 -17.02 -9.58 -3.48
CA THR A 115 -17.11 -10.16 -2.13
C THR A 115 -18.11 -9.40 -1.24
N ILE A 116 -18.09 -8.06 -1.27
CA ILE A 116 -18.88 -7.21 -0.36
C ILE A 116 -19.95 -6.38 -1.08
N GLY A 117 -20.15 -6.58 -2.38
CA GLY A 117 -21.17 -5.88 -3.16
C GLY A 117 -20.98 -4.37 -3.16
N SER A 118 -22.08 -3.63 -3.12
CA SER A 118 -22.08 -2.15 -3.21
C SER A 118 -21.30 -1.43 -2.11
N ALA A 119 -21.06 -2.08 -0.96
CA ALA A 119 -20.22 -1.53 0.10
C ALA A 119 -18.78 -1.24 -0.37
N ALA A 120 -18.33 -1.92 -1.44
CA ALA A 120 -17.01 -1.67 -2.05
C ALA A 120 -16.81 -0.22 -2.53
N MET A 121 -17.89 0.50 -2.88
CA MET A 121 -17.81 1.91 -3.28
C MET A 121 -17.30 2.83 -2.15
N LEU A 122 -17.44 2.40 -0.91
CA LEU A 122 -16.99 3.13 0.28
C LEU A 122 -15.56 2.76 0.69
N SER A 123 -14.96 1.76 0.03
CA SER A 123 -13.61 1.29 0.33
C SER A 123 -12.57 2.24 -0.25
N GLY A 124 -11.88 2.96 0.63
CA GLY A 124 -10.78 3.84 0.25
C GLY A 124 -9.51 3.05 -0.03
N ALA A 125 -9.01 3.15 -1.27
CA ALA A 125 -7.69 2.63 -1.65
C ALA A 125 -7.08 3.57 -2.70
N ALA A 126 -5.80 3.88 -2.55
CA ALA A 126 -5.06 4.74 -3.46
C ALA A 126 -3.62 4.27 -3.58
N ALA A 127 -2.98 4.61 -4.70
CA ALA A 127 -1.55 4.40 -4.86
C ALA A 127 -0.93 5.53 -5.71
N GLY A 128 0.36 5.75 -5.49
CA GLY A 128 1.11 6.75 -6.22
C GLY A 128 2.60 6.65 -6.00
N VAL A 129 3.31 7.62 -6.53
CA VAL A 129 4.76 7.79 -6.38
C VAL A 129 5.02 8.98 -5.47
N TYR A 130 5.79 8.76 -4.42
CA TYR A 130 6.23 9.77 -3.44
C TYR A 130 7.76 9.73 -3.34
N HIS A 131 8.44 10.83 -3.67
CA HIS A 131 9.91 10.92 -3.73
C HIS A 131 10.55 9.73 -4.45
N GLY A 132 9.95 9.38 -5.61
CA GLY A 132 10.40 8.24 -6.39
C GLY A 132 10.19 6.88 -5.71
N ARG A 133 9.33 6.73 -4.73
CA ARG A 133 8.95 5.47 -4.06
C ARG A 133 7.50 5.13 -4.36
N LEU A 134 7.18 3.85 -4.45
CA LEU A 134 5.79 3.41 -4.54
C LEU A 134 5.12 3.52 -3.16
N VAL A 135 3.95 4.12 -3.12
CA VAL A 135 3.13 4.20 -1.90
C VAL A 135 1.75 3.62 -2.20
N PHE A 136 1.32 2.66 -1.39
CA PHE A 136 -0.01 2.05 -1.45
C PHE A 136 -0.76 2.34 -0.17
N CYS A 137 -1.98 2.89 -0.28
CA CYS A 137 -2.86 3.14 0.85
C CYS A 137 -3.99 2.12 0.83
N LEU A 138 -4.06 1.28 1.86
CA LEU A 138 -5.02 0.18 1.99
C LEU A 138 -6.00 0.43 3.14
N PRO A 139 -7.21 -0.13 3.07
CA PRO A 139 -8.09 -0.21 4.24
C PRO A 139 -7.44 -0.97 5.39
N GLY A 140 -7.94 -0.75 6.61
CA GLY A 140 -7.37 -1.35 7.82
C GLY A 140 -7.79 -2.80 8.10
N SER A 141 -8.70 -3.39 7.33
CA SER A 141 -9.13 -4.77 7.56
C SER A 141 -8.14 -5.78 6.96
N PRO A 142 -7.88 -6.91 7.66
CA PRO A 142 -7.00 -7.96 7.14
C PRO A 142 -7.43 -8.49 5.77
N ASP A 143 -8.74 -8.68 5.54
CA ASP A 143 -9.26 -9.19 4.27
C ASP A 143 -9.02 -8.21 3.10
N ALA A 144 -9.20 -6.91 3.32
CA ALA A 144 -8.89 -5.89 2.34
C ALA A 144 -7.38 -5.83 2.03
N CYS A 145 -6.54 -5.94 3.07
CA CYS A 145 -5.10 -6.01 2.91
C CYS A 145 -4.68 -7.25 2.11
N ARG A 146 -5.23 -8.43 2.43
CA ARG A 146 -4.96 -9.66 1.69
C ARG A 146 -5.33 -9.52 0.22
N LEU A 147 -6.54 -9.02 -0.05
CA LEU A 147 -7.01 -8.81 -1.42
C LEU A 147 -6.06 -7.90 -2.21
N ALA A 148 -5.71 -6.74 -1.66
CA ALA A 148 -4.81 -5.79 -2.31
C ALA A 148 -3.42 -6.38 -2.54
N MET A 149 -2.85 -7.03 -1.52
CA MET A 149 -1.51 -7.60 -1.61
C MET A 149 -1.44 -8.74 -2.63
N GLU A 150 -2.33 -9.73 -2.52
CA GLU A 150 -2.26 -10.94 -3.35
C GLU A 150 -2.70 -10.71 -4.81
N LYS A 151 -3.69 -9.84 -5.03
CA LYS A 151 -4.28 -9.65 -6.37
C LYS A 151 -3.68 -8.50 -7.15
N LEU A 152 -3.11 -7.49 -6.49
CA LEU A 152 -2.68 -6.26 -7.14
C LEU A 152 -1.21 -5.94 -6.89
N ILE A 153 -0.78 -5.87 -5.62
CA ILE A 153 0.55 -5.36 -5.30
C ILE A 153 1.63 -6.38 -5.63
N LEU A 154 1.59 -7.57 -5.03
CA LEU A 154 2.65 -8.57 -5.21
C LEU A 154 2.86 -9.01 -6.67
N PRO A 155 1.80 -9.23 -7.47
CA PRO A 155 1.97 -9.59 -8.88
C PRO A 155 2.67 -8.53 -9.73
N GLU A 156 2.57 -7.26 -9.37
CA GLU A 156 3.05 -6.14 -10.19
C GLU A 156 4.15 -5.31 -9.52
N LEU A 157 4.52 -5.59 -8.27
CA LEU A 157 5.48 -4.78 -7.52
C LEU A 157 6.84 -4.67 -8.24
N GLY A 158 7.40 -5.79 -8.65
CA GLY A 158 8.67 -5.80 -9.38
C GLY A 158 8.57 -5.07 -10.73
N HIS A 159 7.48 -5.29 -11.47
CA HIS A 159 7.24 -4.61 -12.74
C HIS A 159 7.13 -3.09 -12.54
N ALA A 160 6.35 -2.64 -11.56
CA ALA A 160 6.18 -1.22 -11.27
C ALA A 160 7.52 -0.54 -10.91
N LEU A 161 8.34 -1.18 -10.08
CA LEU A 161 9.68 -0.68 -9.76
C LEU A 161 10.60 -0.66 -10.99
N GLY A 162 10.51 -1.66 -11.85
CA GLY A 162 11.25 -1.71 -13.12
C GLY A 162 10.89 -0.57 -14.07
N VAL A 163 9.59 -0.26 -14.19
CA VAL A 163 9.09 0.87 -14.99
C VAL A 163 9.57 2.21 -14.44
N MET A 164 9.76 2.32 -13.13
CA MET A 164 10.30 3.51 -12.48
C MET A 164 11.82 3.66 -12.65
N GLY A 165 12.51 2.72 -13.31
CA GLY A 165 13.96 2.77 -13.52
C GLY A 165 14.79 2.23 -12.37
N ARG A 166 14.23 1.30 -11.59
CA ARG A 166 14.85 0.70 -10.38
C ARG A 166 15.10 -0.76 -10.52
#